data_f4feaa27096797a744b02b71e0689095
#
_entry.id   f4feaa27096797a744b02b71e0689095
#
_cell.length_a   1.000
_cell.length_b   1.000
_cell.length_c   1.000
_cell.angle_alpha   90.00
_cell.angle_beta   90.00
_cell.angle_gamma   90.00
#
_symmetry.space_group_name_H-M   'P 1'
#
loop_
_entity.id
_entity.type
_entity.pdbx_description
1 polymer ?
#
loop_
_entity_poly.entity_id
_entity_poly.type
_entity_poly.pdbx_seq_one_letter_code
_entity_poly.pdbx_strand_id
1 'polypeptide(L)'
;MINFDTTPIATLVDSAAYTYADMQMYVIIMIALVVSMTIADLIHKGSKTYFDNAVAKAEALLAAGDADCSLGREKGRLKQLTAGDKAGIMVDTLLIDVATAGEFSDPVRRLVHILTMYGFILFNAATAMIIFGEESTALLAQVWNTGAILLFIGSFWYWFSFKVDSESEGIPWTSVTLRKDSFSLALMATSVTAIGWSATNGGTGIWFALVILSTASLFGGVYWSKFSHMFF
;
A
#
# COMPACT_ATOMS: atom_id res chain seq x y z
N MET A 1 -12.87 -9.12 23.17
CA MET A 1 -13.82 -9.12 22.03
C MET A 1 -13.67 -7.77 21.35
N ILE A 2 -13.53 -7.72 20.02
CA ILE A 2 -13.38 -6.45 19.30
C ILE A 2 -14.66 -5.63 19.51
N ASN A 3 -14.48 -4.40 19.98
CA ASN A 3 -15.57 -3.44 20.08
C ASN A 3 -15.62 -2.61 18.79
N PHE A 4 -16.66 -2.75 17.99
CA PHE A 4 -16.81 -2.03 16.73
C PHE A 4 -17.33 -0.59 16.90
N ASP A 5 -17.76 -0.21 18.10
CA ASP A 5 -18.31 1.12 18.36
C ASP A 5 -17.25 2.13 18.83
N THR A 6 -16.06 1.65 19.18
CA THR A 6 -14.94 2.47 19.64
C THR A 6 -13.65 2.09 18.95
N THR A 7 -12.73 3.07 18.82
CA THR A 7 -11.38 2.81 18.35
C THR A 7 -10.39 2.83 19.50
N PRO A 8 -9.31 2.06 19.43
CA PRO A 8 -8.21 2.18 20.38
C PRO A 8 -7.60 3.58 20.44
N ILE A 9 -7.68 4.34 19.34
CA ILE A 9 -7.21 5.74 19.26
C ILE A 9 -8.01 6.61 20.21
N ALA A 10 -9.36 6.50 20.21
CA ALA A 10 -10.22 7.25 21.11
C ALA A 10 -9.89 6.97 22.59
N THR A 11 -9.63 5.71 22.92
CA THR A 11 -9.30 5.33 24.31
C THR A 11 -7.98 5.95 24.82
N LEU A 12 -7.00 6.23 23.93
CA LEU A 12 -5.78 6.92 24.30
C LEU A 12 -6.06 8.38 24.68
N VAL A 13 -6.94 9.04 23.92
CA VAL A 13 -7.33 10.43 24.17
C VAL A 13 -8.19 10.52 25.44
N ASP A 14 -9.19 9.65 25.56
CA ASP A 14 -10.09 9.61 26.73
C ASP A 14 -9.32 9.35 28.03
N SER A 15 -8.26 8.53 27.97
CA SER A 15 -7.39 8.28 29.12
C SER A 15 -6.37 9.39 29.40
N ALA A 16 -6.35 10.46 28.59
CA ALA A 16 -5.36 11.54 28.61
C ALA A 16 -3.89 11.06 28.54
N ALA A 17 -3.66 9.85 28.02
CA ALA A 17 -2.32 9.29 27.85
C ALA A 17 -1.59 9.95 26.66
N TYR A 18 -2.34 10.29 25.62
CA TYR A 18 -1.88 11.02 24.43
C TYR A 18 -2.95 11.97 23.96
N THR A 19 -2.53 13.08 23.35
CA THR A 19 -3.44 14.04 22.70
C THR A 19 -3.56 13.74 21.21
N TYR A 20 -4.59 14.28 20.56
CA TYR A 20 -4.67 14.24 19.10
C TYR A 20 -3.45 14.89 18.44
N ALA A 21 -2.93 15.98 19.03
CA ALA A 21 -1.73 16.65 18.52
C ALA A 21 -0.49 15.75 18.51
N ASP A 22 -0.30 14.91 19.53
CA ASP A 22 0.81 13.93 19.57
C ASP A 22 0.68 12.90 18.44
N MET A 23 -0.54 12.43 18.19
CA MET A 23 -0.82 11.47 17.11
C MET A 23 -0.70 12.11 15.73
N GLN A 24 -1.16 13.35 15.57
CA GLN A 24 -0.97 14.14 14.34
C GLN A 24 0.51 14.31 14.03
N MET A 25 1.31 14.65 15.03
CA MET A 25 2.75 14.77 14.87
C MET A 25 3.38 13.45 14.42
N TYR A 26 3.00 12.32 15.02
CA TYR A 26 3.46 11.00 14.58
C TYR A 26 3.13 10.71 13.12
N VAL A 27 1.88 10.94 12.70
CA VAL A 27 1.43 10.72 11.31
C VAL A 27 2.17 11.64 10.34
N ILE A 28 2.35 12.91 10.68
CA ILE A 28 3.09 13.88 9.86
C ILE A 28 4.56 13.44 9.69
N ILE A 29 5.20 12.99 10.77
CA ILE A 29 6.58 12.45 10.71
C ILE A 29 6.63 11.23 9.78
N MET A 30 5.67 10.31 9.87
CA MET A 30 5.61 9.14 8.99
C MET A 30 5.42 9.52 7.52
N ILE A 31 4.54 10.47 7.23
CA ILE A 31 4.34 10.98 5.86
C ILE A 31 5.62 11.65 5.35
N ALA A 32 6.24 12.51 6.13
CA ALA A 32 7.50 13.15 5.76
C ALA A 32 8.62 12.13 5.49
N LEU A 33 8.69 11.07 6.30
CA LEU A 33 9.64 9.98 6.12
C LEU A 33 9.38 9.22 4.81
N VAL A 34 8.14 8.84 4.52
CA VAL A 34 7.77 8.16 3.27
C VAL A 34 8.12 9.02 2.06
N VAL A 35 7.73 10.30 2.07
CA VAL A 35 8.00 11.23 0.97
C VAL A 35 9.50 11.41 0.76
N SER A 36 10.26 11.66 1.83
CA SER A 36 11.71 11.85 1.73
C SER A 36 12.44 10.60 1.24
N MET A 37 12.05 9.42 1.74
CA MET A 37 12.62 8.14 1.33
C MET A 37 12.26 7.80 -0.11
N THR A 38 11.03 8.10 -0.56
CA THR A 38 10.61 7.90 -1.96
C THR A 38 11.41 8.82 -2.89
N ILE A 39 11.56 10.09 -2.55
CA ILE A 39 12.37 11.04 -3.34
C ILE A 39 13.84 10.57 -3.39
N ALA A 40 14.41 10.16 -2.27
CA ALA A 40 15.77 9.64 -2.22
C ALA A 40 15.95 8.40 -3.11
N ASP A 41 14.97 7.49 -3.12
CA ASP A 41 14.98 6.29 -3.95
C ASP A 41 14.90 6.63 -5.45
N LEU A 42 14.00 7.53 -5.84
CA LEU A 42 13.87 8.01 -7.22
C LEU A 42 15.16 8.66 -7.73
N ILE A 43 15.82 9.46 -6.89
CA ILE A 43 17.11 10.10 -7.24
C ILE A 43 18.21 9.05 -7.33
N HIS A 44 18.30 8.16 -6.34
CA HIS A 44 19.37 7.15 -6.26
C HIS A 44 19.32 6.14 -7.42
N LYS A 45 18.11 5.69 -7.78
CA LYS A 45 17.93 4.71 -8.86
C LYS A 45 17.92 5.32 -10.25
N GLY A 46 17.92 6.64 -10.37
CA GLY A 46 17.94 7.34 -11.66
C GLY A 46 16.68 7.10 -12.50
N SER A 47 15.53 6.90 -11.87
CA SER A 47 14.25 6.62 -12.53
C SER A 47 13.89 7.64 -13.60
N LYS A 48 14.23 8.93 -13.37
CA LYS A 48 14.04 9.99 -14.35
C LYS A 48 14.84 9.71 -15.62
N THR A 49 16.10 9.33 -15.50
CA THR A 49 16.97 9.02 -16.65
C THR A 49 16.43 7.83 -17.44
N TYR A 50 15.92 6.82 -16.75
CA TYR A 50 15.30 5.67 -17.40
C TYR A 50 14.04 6.06 -18.18
N PHE A 51 13.18 6.89 -17.59
CA PHE A 51 11.98 7.40 -18.24
C PHE A 51 12.32 8.28 -19.46
N ASP A 52 13.25 9.22 -19.29
CA ASP A 52 13.70 10.11 -20.38
C ASP A 52 14.29 9.30 -21.55
N ASN A 53 15.06 8.26 -21.28
CA ASN A 53 15.60 7.36 -22.29
C ASN A 53 14.49 6.56 -22.99
N ALA A 54 13.47 6.10 -22.28
CA ALA A 54 12.35 5.38 -22.86
C ALA A 54 11.51 6.29 -23.77
N VAL A 55 11.28 7.54 -23.35
CA VAL A 55 10.60 8.56 -24.17
C VAL A 55 11.41 8.87 -25.42
N ALA A 56 12.72 9.15 -25.30
CA ALA A 56 13.58 9.44 -26.44
C ALA A 56 13.62 8.27 -27.44
N LYS A 57 13.64 7.03 -26.94
CA LYS A 57 13.56 5.83 -27.78
C LYS A 57 12.25 5.73 -28.52
N ALA A 58 11.13 6.02 -27.86
CA ALA A 58 9.80 6.02 -28.49
C ALA A 58 9.69 7.11 -29.55
N GLU A 59 10.22 8.32 -29.30
CA GLU A 59 10.28 9.41 -30.28
C GLU A 59 11.13 9.07 -31.49
N ALA A 60 12.29 8.44 -31.30
CA ALA A 60 13.16 7.98 -32.36
C ALA A 60 12.48 6.94 -33.26
N LEU A 61 11.75 5.98 -32.68
CA LEU A 61 10.98 4.99 -33.43
C LEU A 61 9.84 5.62 -34.23
N LEU A 62 9.15 6.61 -33.66
CA LEU A 62 8.13 7.39 -34.36
C LEU A 62 8.73 8.16 -35.54
N ALA A 63 9.89 8.78 -35.37
CA ALA A 63 10.60 9.54 -36.42
C ALA A 63 11.13 8.64 -37.54
N ALA A 64 11.56 7.42 -37.22
CA ALA A 64 12.04 6.45 -38.19
C ALA A 64 10.93 5.83 -39.05
N GLY A 65 9.65 6.08 -38.71
CA GLY A 65 8.50 5.50 -39.43
C GLY A 65 8.38 3.98 -39.25
N ASP A 66 9.13 3.42 -38.32
CA ASP A 66 9.17 2.00 -38.05
C ASP A 66 7.92 1.59 -37.23
N ALA A 67 6.82 1.37 -37.99
CA ALA A 67 5.54 0.97 -37.43
C ALA A 67 5.51 -0.50 -36.97
N ASP A 68 6.61 -1.22 -37.10
CA ASP A 68 6.74 -2.63 -36.75
C ASP A 68 7.49 -2.80 -35.40
N CYS A 69 7.08 -1.97 -34.42
CA CYS A 69 7.60 -2.12 -33.07
C CYS A 69 7.01 -3.40 -32.46
N SER A 70 7.84 -4.43 -32.34
CA SER A 70 7.56 -5.76 -31.78
C SER A 70 7.33 -5.75 -30.24
N LEU A 71 6.85 -4.67 -29.68
CA LEU A 71 6.28 -4.59 -28.34
C LEU A 71 4.87 -5.21 -28.40
N GLY A 72 4.87 -6.51 -28.36
CA GLY A 72 3.81 -7.47 -28.31
C GLY A 72 2.36 -6.97 -28.26
N ARG A 73 1.60 -7.39 -29.25
CA ARG A 73 0.15 -7.30 -29.44
C ARG A 73 -0.35 -6.00 -30.05
N GLU A 74 -0.71 -6.17 -31.26
CA GLU A 74 -1.40 -5.34 -32.21
C GLU A 74 -0.50 -4.48 -33.09
N LYS A 75 -0.59 -4.77 -34.38
CA LYS A 75 -0.19 -3.91 -35.51
C LYS A 75 -1.02 -2.61 -35.48
N GLY A 76 -0.80 -1.78 -34.46
CA GLY A 76 -1.45 -0.48 -34.32
C GLY A 76 -0.44 0.61 -34.67
N ARG A 77 -0.77 1.46 -35.65
CA ARG A 77 -0.03 2.69 -35.93
C ARG A 77 0.26 3.41 -34.61
N LEU A 78 1.53 3.70 -34.34
CA LEU A 78 1.94 4.60 -33.29
C LEU A 78 1.24 5.95 -33.51
N LYS A 79 0.19 6.22 -32.73
CA LYS A 79 -0.57 7.46 -32.79
C LYS A 79 -0.04 8.39 -31.73
N GLN A 80 0.26 9.63 -32.10
CA GLN A 80 0.50 10.65 -31.08
C GLN A 80 -0.77 10.86 -30.26
N LEU A 81 -0.69 10.55 -28.97
CA LEU A 81 -1.81 10.71 -28.04
C LEU A 81 -2.01 12.18 -27.71
N THR A 82 -3.23 12.67 -27.86
CA THR A 82 -3.61 13.99 -27.35
C THR A 82 -3.64 14.02 -25.83
N ALA A 83 -3.63 15.20 -25.22
CA ALA A 83 -3.75 15.33 -23.77
C ALA A 83 -5.04 14.68 -23.24
N GLY A 84 -6.13 14.73 -24.00
CA GLY A 84 -7.40 14.08 -23.69
C GLY A 84 -7.30 12.54 -23.72
N ASP A 85 -6.63 11.98 -24.73
CA ASP A 85 -6.40 10.53 -24.81
C ASP A 85 -5.57 10.04 -23.62
N LYS A 86 -4.53 10.79 -23.23
CA LYS A 86 -3.70 10.47 -22.05
C LYS A 86 -4.51 10.50 -20.76
N ALA A 87 -5.36 11.52 -20.57
CA ALA A 87 -6.23 11.62 -19.41
C ALA A 87 -7.24 10.47 -19.38
N GLY A 88 -7.84 10.09 -20.53
CA GLY A 88 -8.72 8.94 -20.65
C GLY A 88 -8.04 7.64 -20.22
N ILE A 89 -6.85 7.36 -20.76
CA ILE A 89 -6.08 6.17 -20.40
C ILE A 89 -5.74 6.15 -18.90
N MET A 90 -5.34 7.29 -18.32
CA MET A 90 -5.06 7.38 -16.89
C MET A 90 -6.30 7.06 -16.03
N VAL A 91 -7.47 7.59 -16.42
CA VAL A 91 -8.72 7.33 -15.70
C VAL A 91 -9.12 5.86 -15.84
N ASP A 92 -9.03 5.28 -17.02
CA ASP A 92 -9.32 3.86 -17.24
C ASP A 92 -8.38 2.95 -16.44
N THR A 93 -7.07 3.25 -16.44
CA THR A 93 -6.09 2.51 -15.64
C THR A 93 -6.40 2.62 -14.15
N LEU A 94 -6.71 3.81 -13.64
CA LEU A 94 -7.05 3.98 -12.23
C LEU A 94 -8.35 3.27 -11.84
N LEU A 95 -9.38 3.30 -12.70
CA LEU A 95 -10.67 2.70 -12.38
C LEU A 95 -10.69 1.18 -12.63
N ILE A 96 -10.10 0.72 -13.72
CA ILE A 96 -10.15 -0.70 -14.11
C ILE A 96 -8.98 -1.47 -13.50
N ASP A 97 -7.75 -1.03 -13.73
CA ASP A 97 -6.58 -1.81 -13.31
C ASP A 97 -6.30 -1.66 -11.83
N VAL A 98 -6.34 -0.44 -11.29
CA VAL A 98 -6.05 -0.21 -9.87
C VAL A 98 -7.28 -0.49 -9.01
N ALA A 99 -8.41 0.22 -9.20
CA ALA A 99 -9.54 0.10 -8.29
C ALA A 99 -10.21 -1.28 -8.32
N THR A 100 -10.28 -1.94 -9.48
CA THR A 100 -10.85 -3.28 -9.58
C THR A 100 -9.79 -4.39 -9.64
N ALA A 101 -8.49 -4.05 -9.58
CA ALA A 101 -7.38 -4.98 -9.76
C ALA A 101 -7.55 -5.82 -11.05
N GLY A 102 -7.96 -5.16 -12.15
CA GLY A 102 -8.29 -5.79 -13.43
C GLY A 102 -7.09 -6.43 -14.14
N GLU A 103 -5.88 -6.03 -13.78
CA GLU A 103 -4.62 -6.59 -14.28
C GLU A 103 -4.41 -8.07 -13.91
N PHE A 104 -5.05 -8.54 -12.83
CA PHE A 104 -4.92 -9.92 -12.39
C PHE A 104 -5.87 -10.85 -13.17
N SER A 105 -5.31 -11.77 -13.94
CA SER A 105 -6.06 -12.80 -14.66
C SER A 105 -6.62 -13.88 -13.73
N ASP A 106 -5.95 -14.15 -12.61
CA ASP A 106 -6.39 -15.12 -11.60
C ASP A 106 -7.37 -14.44 -10.62
N PRO A 107 -8.62 -14.94 -10.54
CA PRO A 107 -9.64 -14.34 -9.67
C PRO A 107 -9.29 -14.41 -8.18
N VAL A 108 -8.54 -15.41 -7.74
CA VAL A 108 -8.15 -15.55 -6.34
C VAL A 108 -7.06 -14.52 -5.99
N ARG A 109 -6.06 -14.34 -6.84
CA ARG A 109 -5.04 -13.29 -6.69
C ARG A 109 -5.68 -11.91 -6.67
N ARG A 110 -6.64 -11.69 -7.57
CA ARG A 110 -7.43 -10.46 -7.64
C ARG A 110 -8.16 -10.19 -6.33
N LEU A 111 -8.87 -11.18 -5.78
CA LEU A 111 -9.60 -11.05 -4.52
C LEU A 111 -8.66 -10.72 -3.35
N VAL A 112 -7.56 -11.43 -3.22
CA VAL A 112 -6.57 -11.21 -2.16
C VAL A 112 -5.95 -9.81 -2.25
N HIS A 113 -5.65 -9.35 -3.47
CA HIS A 113 -5.15 -7.98 -3.70
C HIS A 113 -6.20 -6.94 -3.28
N ILE A 114 -7.46 -7.12 -3.70
CA ILE A 114 -8.58 -6.23 -3.33
C ILE A 114 -8.75 -6.16 -1.82
N LEU A 115 -8.76 -7.30 -1.12
CA LEU A 115 -8.88 -7.34 0.34
C LEU A 115 -7.75 -6.58 1.03
N THR A 116 -6.50 -6.80 0.58
CA THR A 116 -5.33 -6.12 1.15
C THR A 116 -5.37 -4.62 0.85
N MET A 117 -5.65 -4.24 -0.39
CA MET A 117 -5.66 -2.84 -0.83
C MET A 117 -6.76 -2.04 -0.15
N TYR A 118 -8.00 -2.51 -0.21
CA TYR A 118 -9.12 -1.80 0.43
C TYR A 118 -9.02 -1.85 1.95
N GLY A 119 -8.55 -2.96 2.52
CA GLY A 119 -8.25 -3.03 3.95
C GLY A 119 -7.26 -1.96 4.37
N PHE A 120 -6.16 -1.80 3.62
CA PHE A 120 -5.15 -0.78 3.85
C PHE A 120 -5.71 0.65 3.70
N ILE A 121 -6.47 0.91 2.64
CA ILE A 121 -7.08 2.24 2.39
C ILE A 121 -8.05 2.59 3.51
N LEU A 122 -8.99 1.71 3.85
CA LEU A 122 -9.99 1.95 4.89
C LEU A 122 -9.35 2.17 6.26
N PHE A 123 -8.38 1.34 6.62
CA PHE A 123 -7.66 1.45 7.89
C PHE A 123 -6.93 2.79 8.02
N ASN A 124 -6.16 3.18 7.00
CA ASN A 124 -5.41 4.44 7.02
C ASN A 124 -6.31 5.66 6.89
N ALA A 125 -7.33 5.63 6.04
CA ALA A 125 -8.28 6.73 5.88
C ALA A 125 -9.05 6.99 7.18
N ALA A 126 -9.58 5.94 7.82
CA ALA A 126 -10.25 6.08 9.12
C ALA A 126 -9.27 6.59 10.20
N THR A 127 -8.04 6.09 10.24
CA THR A 127 -7.01 6.59 11.15
C THR A 127 -6.76 8.09 10.95
N ALA A 128 -6.59 8.53 9.70
CA ALA A 128 -6.38 9.94 9.38
C ALA A 128 -7.60 10.79 9.75
N MET A 129 -8.81 10.35 9.43
CA MET A 129 -10.04 11.07 9.75
C MET A 129 -10.24 11.22 11.26
N ILE A 130 -9.95 10.19 12.05
CA ILE A 130 -10.05 10.25 13.51
C ILE A 130 -9.01 11.21 14.09
N ILE A 131 -7.75 11.11 13.64
CA ILE A 131 -6.64 11.89 14.20
C ILE A 131 -6.71 13.35 13.80
N PHE A 132 -7.00 13.66 12.53
CA PHE A 132 -7.06 15.05 12.05
C PHE A 132 -8.44 15.69 12.21
N GLY A 133 -9.50 14.88 12.28
CA GLY A 133 -10.84 15.35 12.63
C GLY A 133 -11.07 15.54 14.13
N GLU A 134 -10.15 15.02 14.95
CA GLU A 134 -10.22 15.06 16.42
C GLU A 134 -11.53 14.46 16.97
N GLU A 135 -12.10 13.54 16.22
CA GLU A 135 -13.38 12.91 16.55
C GLU A 135 -13.38 11.42 16.16
N SER A 136 -13.91 10.57 17.02
CA SER A 136 -14.12 9.16 16.76
C SER A 136 -15.58 8.81 16.83
N THR A 137 -16.24 8.78 15.67
CA THR A 137 -17.64 8.31 15.58
C THR A 137 -17.70 6.78 15.53
N ALA A 138 -18.85 6.19 15.86
CA ALA A 138 -19.08 4.75 15.72
C ALA A 138 -18.85 4.27 14.29
N LEU A 139 -19.22 5.07 13.28
CA LEU A 139 -18.98 4.75 11.88
C LEU A 139 -17.48 4.65 11.57
N LEU A 140 -16.69 5.63 12.03
CA LEU A 140 -15.23 5.61 11.83
C LEU A 140 -14.57 4.44 12.56
N ALA A 141 -15.10 4.07 13.75
CA ALA A 141 -14.65 2.89 14.47
C ALA A 141 -14.92 1.60 13.70
N GLN A 142 -16.11 1.47 13.12
CA GLN A 142 -16.46 0.32 12.29
C GLN A 142 -15.58 0.24 11.03
N VAL A 143 -15.37 1.35 10.35
CA VAL A 143 -14.50 1.41 9.16
C VAL A 143 -13.06 1.03 9.52
N TRP A 144 -12.53 1.55 10.62
CA TRP A 144 -11.19 1.27 11.11
C TRP A 144 -10.99 -0.22 11.42
N ASN A 145 -11.89 -0.82 12.22
CA ASN A 145 -11.83 -2.24 12.58
C ASN A 145 -12.02 -3.14 11.36
N THR A 146 -12.98 -2.80 10.48
CA THR A 146 -13.20 -3.55 9.23
C THR A 146 -11.96 -3.47 8.34
N GLY A 147 -11.35 -2.30 8.19
CA GLY A 147 -10.10 -2.13 7.46
C GLY A 147 -8.98 -3.01 8.00
N ALA A 148 -8.78 -3.05 9.32
CA ALA A 148 -7.78 -3.91 9.96
C ALA A 148 -8.04 -5.41 9.70
N ILE A 149 -9.31 -5.86 9.76
CA ILE A 149 -9.68 -7.25 9.49
C ILE A 149 -9.48 -7.62 8.02
N LEU A 150 -9.89 -6.77 7.08
CA LEU A 150 -9.67 -7.00 5.65
C LEU A 150 -8.18 -7.07 5.33
N LEU A 151 -7.39 -6.16 5.90
CA LEU A 151 -5.94 -6.15 5.77
C LEU A 151 -5.32 -7.43 6.33
N PHE A 152 -5.78 -7.91 7.47
CA PHE A 152 -5.35 -9.18 8.06
C PHE A 152 -5.65 -10.34 7.11
N ILE A 153 -6.91 -10.51 6.69
CA ILE A 153 -7.31 -11.63 5.82
C ILE A 153 -6.49 -11.59 4.51
N GLY A 154 -6.40 -10.42 3.85
CA GLY A 154 -5.71 -10.27 2.58
C GLY A 154 -4.21 -10.54 2.69
N SER A 155 -3.52 -9.94 3.68
CA SER A 155 -2.07 -10.09 3.83
C SER A 155 -1.66 -11.51 4.24
N PHE A 156 -2.41 -12.17 5.11
CA PHE A 156 -2.16 -13.56 5.49
C PHE A 156 -2.46 -14.53 4.36
N TRP A 157 -3.57 -14.32 3.64
CA TRP A 157 -3.90 -15.14 2.47
C TRP A 157 -2.83 -15.01 1.40
N TYR A 158 -2.37 -13.77 1.11
CA TYR A 158 -1.24 -13.55 0.21
C TYR A 158 0.01 -14.34 0.66
N TRP A 159 0.39 -14.23 1.93
CA TRP A 159 1.59 -14.87 2.45
C TRP A 159 1.56 -16.39 2.32
N PHE A 160 0.47 -17.02 2.71
CA PHE A 160 0.38 -18.48 2.74
C PHE A 160 -0.02 -19.13 1.41
N SER A 161 -0.64 -18.41 0.48
CA SER A 161 -1.09 -18.98 -0.78
C SER A 161 -0.23 -18.56 -1.97
N PHE A 162 0.21 -17.30 -2.03
CA PHE A 162 0.87 -16.74 -3.22
C PHE A 162 2.37 -16.56 -3.08
N LYS A 163 2.86 -16.35 -1.87
CA LYS A 163 4.31 -16.42 -1.64
C LYS A 163 4.83 -17.85 -1.84
N VAL A 164 3.98 -18.84 -1.59
CA VAL A 164 4.26 -20.27 -1.76
C VAL A 164 4.30 -20.70 -3.25
N ASP A 165 3.72 -19.95 -4.17
CA ASP A 165 3.86 -20.21 -5.62
C ASP A 165 5.30 -20.05 -6.12
N SER A 166 6.16 -19.42 -5.32
CA SER A 166 7.60 -19.57 -5.49
C SER A 166 8.11 -20.98 -5.16
N GLU A 167 7.25 -21.88 -4.71
CA GLU A 167 7.58 -23.31 -4.54
C GLU A 167 7.84 -23.99 -5.91
N SER A 168 7.20 -23.51 -6.97
CA SER A 168 7.56 -23.86 -8.34
C SER A 168 8.97 -23.40 -8.71
N GLU A 169 9.53 -22.41 -8.01
CA GLU A 169 10.90 -21.93 -8.10
C GLU A 169 11.82 -22.53 -7.03
N GLY A 170 11.32 -23.48 -6.22
CA GLY A 170 12.09 -24.17 -5.18
C GLY A 170 12.35 -23.38 -3.90
N ILE A 171 11.63 -22.26 -3.68
CA ILE A 171 11.80 -21.41 -2.49
C ILE A 171 10.61 -21.65 -1.53
N PRO A 172 10.82 -22.30 -0.37
CA PRO A 172 9.73 -22.57 0.57
C PRO A 172 9.20 -21.28 1.22
N TRP A 173 7.93 -21.27 1.63
CA TRP A 173 7.27 -20.14 2.30
C TRP A 173 8.00 -19.69 3.58
N THR A 174 8.76 -20.58 4.21
CA THR A 174 9.61 -20.29 5.38
C THR A 174 10.86 -19.50 5.06
N SER A 175 11.25 -19.40 3.78
CA SER A 175 12.40 -18.62 3.36
C SER A 175 12.03 -17.13 3.41
N VAL A 176 12.46 -16.44 4.45
CA VAL A 176 12.24 -15.01 4.65
C VAL A 176 13.47 -14.23 4.20
N THR A 177 13.28 -13.38 3.20
CA THR A 177 14.29 -12.42 2.76
C THR A 177 13.84 -11.02 3.21
N LEU A 178 14.46 -10.47 4.25
CA LEU A 178 14.04 -9.19 4.85
C LEU A 178 13.82 -8.09 3.80
N ARG A 179 14.71 -7.94 2.84
CA ARG A 179 14.60 -6.90 1.80
C ARG A 179 13.38 -7.09 0.88
N LYS A 180 13.00 -8.35 0.59
CA LYS A 180 11.89 -8.65 -0.33
C LYS A 180 10.56 -8.69 0.41
N ASP A 181 10.58 -9.17 1.65
CA ASP A 181 9.39 -9.55 2.40
C ASP A 181 9.00 -8.53 3.48
N SER A 182 9.88 -7.55 3.78
CA SER A 182 9.68 -6.57 4.85
C SER A 182 8.33 -5.85 4.78
N PHE A 183 7.89 -5.48 3.59
CA PHE A 183 6.61 -4.80 3.40
C PHE A 183 5.42 -5.70 3.75
N SER A 184 5.39 -6.93 3.23
CA SER A 184 4.32 -7.90 3.51
C SER A 184 4.29 -8.28 4.98
N LEU A 185 5.46 -8.49 5.60
CA LEU A 185 5.57 -8.78 7.03
C LEU A 185 5.11 -7.60 7.89
N ALA A 186 5.45 -6.38 7.50
CA ALA A 186 5.00 -5.18 8.20
C ALA A 186 3.48 -4.96 8.08
N LEU A 187 2.88 -5.26 6.91
CA LEU A 187 1.42 -5.25 6.74
C LEU A 187 0.74 -6.28 7.65
N MET A 188 1.24 -7.51 7.67
CA MET A 188 0.74 -8.57 8.56
C MET A 188 0.87 -8.16 10.01
N ALA A 189 2.04 -7.66 10.42
CA ALA A 189 2.28 -7.20 11.79
C ALA A 189 1.34 -6.04 12.16
N THR A 190 1.15 -5.06 11.28
CA THR A 190 0.25 -3.93 11.51
C THR A 190 -1.19 -4.39 11.70
N SER A 191 -1.68 -5.30 10.85
CA SER A 191 -3.05 -5.81 10.98
C SER A 191 -3.27 -6.60 12.28
N VAL A 192 -2.34 -7.50 12.63
CA VAL A 192 -2.41 -8.28 13.87
C VAL A 192 -2.36 -7.38 15.10
N THR A 193 -1.44 -6.43 15.11
CA THR A 193 -1.25 -5.54 16.26
C THR A 193 -2.43 -4.58 16.42
N ALA A 194 -2.99 -4.07 15.32
CA ALA A 194 -4.20 -3.24 15.34
C ALA A 194 -5.41 -4.00 15.89
N ILE A 195 -5.64 -5.23 15.41
CA ILE A 195 -6.71 -6.10 15.91
C ILE A 195 -6.50 -6.44 17.39
N GLY A 196 -5.26 -6.80 17.79
CA GLY A 196 -4.92 -7.07 19.18
C GLY A 196 -5.16 -5.87 20.08
N TRP A 197 -4.80 -4.67 19.62
CA TRP A 197 -5.03 -3.43 20.34
C TRP A 197 -6.53 -3.12 20.50
N SER A 198 -7.32 -3.30 19.44
CA SER A 198 -8.79 -3.17 19.51
C SER A 198 -9.42 -4.21 20.44
N ALA A 199 -8.99 -5.47 20.38
CA ALA A 199 -9.52 -6.55 21.20
C ALA A 199 -9.24 -6.39 22.71
N THR A 200 -8.20 -5.63 23.06
CA THR A 200 -7.84 -5.28 24.45
C THR A 200 -8.41 -3.94 24.92
N ASN A 201 -9.36 -3.37 24.17
CA ASN A 201 -9.99 -2.07 24.43
C ASN A 201 -9.00 -0.90 24.47
N GLY A 202 -7.92 -0.98 23.68
CA GLY A 202 -6.96 0.12 23.54
C GLY A 202 -6.00 0.28 24.73
N GLY A 203 -5.64 1.54 25.00
CA GLY A 203 -4.69 1.90 26.07
C GLY A 203 -3.22 1.82 25.65
N THR A 204 -2.32 2.17 26.58
CA THR A 204 -0.86 2.29 26.36
C THR A 204 -0.08 0.98 26.60
N GLY A 205 -0.75 -0.15 26.51
CA GLY A 205 -0.15 -1.47 26.74
C GLY A 205 0.79 -1.94 25.61
N ILE A 206 1.17 -3.21 25.69
CA ILE A 206 2.08 -3.84 24.74
C ILE A 206 1.57 -3.73 23.28
N TRP A 207 0.27 -3.84 23.06
CA TRP A 207 -0.32 -3.75 21.74
C TRP A 207 -0.14 -2.38 21.11
N PHE A 208 -0.24 -1.30 21.90
CA PHE A 208 0.06 0.07 21.42
C PHE A 208 1.51 0.18 20.95
N ALA A 209 2.46 -0.29 21.77
CA ALA A 209 3.88 -0.26 21.39
C ALA A 209 4.14 -1.06 20.10
N LEU A 210 3.48 -2.22 19.95
CA LEU A 210 3.60 -3.05 18.76
C LEU A 210 2.94 -2.40 17.52
N VAL A 211 1.82 -1.69 17.67
CA VAL A 211 1.22 -0.91 16.56
C VAL A 211 2.18 0.19 16.09
N ILE A 212 2.76 0.94 17.02
CA ILE A 212 3.73 1.99 16.68
C ILE A 212 4.95 1.38 15.97
N LEU A 213 5.50 0.28 16.48
CA LEU A 213 6.64 -0.39 15.88
C LEU A 213 6.32 -0.94 14.48
N SER A 214 5.17 -1.60 14.32
CA SER A 214 4.78 -2.20 13.04
C SER A 214 4.46 -1.15 11.98
N THR A 215 3.75 -0.07 12.34
CA THR A 215 3.47 1.04 11.42
C THR A 215 4.73 1.84 11.08
N ALA A 216 5.63 2.07 12.04
CA ALA A 216 6.93 2.68 11.77
C ALA A 216 7.78 1.81 10.83
N SER A 217 7.75 0.48 10.99
CA SER A 217 8.43 -0.47 10.10
C SER A 217 7.79 -0.47 8.70
N LEU A 218 6.46 -0.39 8.62
CA LEU A 218 5.72 -0.37 7.37
C LEU A 218 6.05 0.88 6.54
N PHE A 219 5.90 2.05 7.13
CA PHE A 219 6.13 3.32 6.43
C PHE A 219 7.60 3.68 6.31
N GLY A 220 8.41 3.39 7.31
CA GLY A 220 9.87 3.61 7.27
C GLY A 220 10.61 2.61 6.38
N GLY A 221 10.03 1.42 6.16
CA GLY A 221 10.59 0.38 5.32
C GLY A 221 10.39 0.56 3.80
N VAL A 222 9.66 1.57 3.35
CA VAL A 222 9.33 1.78 1.92
C VAL A 222 10.58 1.80 1.04
N TYR A 223 11.64 2.49 1.45
CA TYR A 223 12.91 2.57 0.70
C TYR A 223 13.58 1.20 0.49
N TRP A 224 13.49 0.31 1.47
CA TRP A 224 14.16 -0.99 1.47
C TRP A 224 13.32 -2.12 0.89
N SER A 225 12.02 -1.89 0.74
CA SER A 225 11.05 -2.90 0.33
C SER A 225 10.89 -2.97 -1.19
N LYS A 226 10.31 -4.08 -1.67
CA LYS A 226 9.87 -4.21 -3.07
C LYS A 226 8.85 -3.15 -3.50
N PHE A 227 8.25 -2.41 -2.56
CA PHE A 227 7.29 -1.36 -2.87
C PHE A 227 7.90 -0.27 -3.76
N SER A 228 9.22 -0.10 -3.69
CA SER A 228 9.94 0.83 -4.55
C SER A 228 9.85 0.51 -6.04
N HIS A 229 9.57 -0.75 -6.45
CA HIS A 229 9.44 -1.10 -7.88
C HIS A 229 8.11 -0.64 -8.50
N MET A 230 7.12 -0.23 -7.70
CA MET A 230 5.88 0.35 -8.24
C MET A 230 6.10 1.74 -8.86
N PHE A 231 7.26 2.35 -8.63
CA PHE A 231 7.63 3.66 -9.15
C PHE A 231 8.61 3.59 -10.34
N PHE A 232 8.82 2.38 -10.91
CA PHE A 232 9.72 2.16 -12.04
C PHE A 232 9.02 1.65 -13.29
#